data_3df9feb81675983a03d5dfb011c6df8d
#
_entry.id   3df9feb81675983a03d5dfb011c6df8d
#
_cell.length_a   1.000
_cell.length_b   1.000
_cell.length_c   1.000
_cell.angle_alpha   90.00
_cell.angle_beta   90.00
_cell.angle_gamma   90.00
#
_symmetry.space_group_name_H-M   'P 1'
#
loop_
_entity.id
_entity.type
_entity.pdbx_description
1 polymer ?
#
loop_
_entity_poly.entity_id
_entity_poly.type
_entity_poly.pdbx_seq_one_letter_code
_entity_poly.pdbx_strand_id
1 'polypeptide(L)'
;EGKMTIPREIIEDIISRNDIVDLISSYVNLKRAGSNFNGLCPFHSEKTPSFTVFPASQSFYCFGCGAGGDAITFIMKSENLEYIPALEFLAARAGIRLSFDNDAGKTASERKKVLDMNLAAAKYFRACLFDSNIGKSGMDYLVRERKLSEAVIKHFGLGFAPDGFRGLTEHMKSLGYKDDELVRAFLCGKSQKTGKAYDYFRNRIMFPIIDTSGNVIAFGGRVMDDSKPKYLNSSDTAAFKKSKNLFALNFARRHCSEQLILCEGYMDVIALHAAGFENAIATLGTALTAEQSRIMAKYTKKVIISYDSDGAGQKAADRATEMFSNIGLEAKILKIEGAKDPDEFIKKFGAEEFR
;
A
#
# COMPACT_ATOMS: atom_id res chain seq x y z
N GLU A 1 -6.26 26.43 2.24
CA GLU A 1 -6.68 25.04 2.51
C GLU A 1 -8.19 24.95 2.43
N GLY A 2 -8.72 24.61 1.23
CA GLY A 2 -10.14 24.36 1.03
C GLY A 2 -10.54 23.05 1.72
N LYS A 3 -11.33 23.12 2.79
CA LYS A 3 -11.96 21.94 3.39
C LYS A 3 -12.86 21.29 2.34
N MET A 4 -12.58 20.04 1.98
CA MET A 4 -13.49 19.18 1.22
C MET A 4 -14.78 19.01 2.04
N THR A 5 -15.86 19.61 1.61
CA THR A 5 -17.18 19.47 2.24
C THR A 5 -18.06 18.64 1.31
N ILE A 6 -18.37 17.42 1.71
CA ILE A 6 -19.42 16.62 1.07
C ILE A 6 -20.75 17.15 1.61
N PRO A 7 -21.75 17.43 0.75
CA PRO A 7 -23.06 17.85 1.19
C PRO A 7 -23.63 16.87 2.23
N ARG A 8 -24.17 17.42 3.31
CA ARG A 8 -24.68 16.63 4.44
C ARG A 8 -25.76 15.63 4.01
N GLU A 9 -26.60 16.03 3.06
CA GLU A 9 -27.66 15.21 2.48
C GLU A 9 -27.12 13.93 1.81
N ILE A 10 -25.96 14.02 1.14
CA ILE A 10 -25.31 12.86 0.52
C ILE A 10 -24.75 11.93 1.58
N ILE A 11 -24.17 12.48 2.65
CA ILE A 11 -23.65 11.68 3.78
C ILE A 11 -24.81 10.93 4.45
N GLU A 12 -25.94 11.61 4.68
CA GLU A 12 -27.14 11.02 5.27
C GLU A 12 -27.74 9.92 4.36
N ASP A 13 -27.76 10.11 3.04
CA ASP A 13 -28.21 9.08 2.07
C ASP A 13 -27.28 7.84 2.09
N ILE A 14 -25.97 8.05 2.12
CA ILE A 14 -24.99 6.95 2.25
C ILE A 14 -25.22 6.15 3.54
N ILE A 15 -25.35 6.83 4.67
CA ILE A 15 -25.57 6.18 5.96
C ILE A 15 -26.90 5.41 5.96
N SER A 16 -27.98 6.02 5.44
CA SER A 16 -29.31 5.41 5.43
C SER A 16 -29.39 4.12 4.61
N ARG A 17 -28.56 4.01 3.55
CA ARG A 17 -28.50 2.79 2.70
C ARG A 17 -27.51 1.74 3.20
N ASN A 18 -26.76 2.02 4.24
CA ASN A 18 -25.86 1.08 4.88
C ASN A 18 -26.35 0.72 6.27
N ASP A 19 -27.35 -0.18 6.34
CA ASP A 19 -27.81 -0.70 7.63
C ASP A 19 -26.62 -1.23 8.45
N ILE A 20 -26.52 -0.78 9.70
CA ILE A 20 -25.35 -1.05 10.54
C ILE A 20 -25.23 -2.52 10.91
N VAL A 21 -26.35 -3.24 11.06
CA VAL A 21 -26.35 -4.67 11.37
C VAL A 21 -25.84 -5.46 10.17
N ASP A 22 -26.34 -5.16 8.97
CA ASP A 22 -25.89 -5.80 7.73
C ASP A 22 -24.43 -5.53 7.45
N LEU A 23 -24.00 -4.28 7.65
CA LEU A 23 -22.60 -3.86 7.49
C LEU A 23 -21.70 -4.66 8.43
N ILE A 24 -21.97 -4.61 9.72
CA ILE A 24 -21.13 -5.23 10.75
C ILE A 24 -21.18 -6.76 10.71
N SER A 25 -22.29 -7.35 10.29
CA SER A 25 -22.41 -8.81 10.11
C SER A 25 -21.44 -9.38 9.08
N SER A 26 -20.96 -8.56 8.14
CA SER A 26 -19.92 -8.97 7.20
C SER A 26 -18.51 -9.07 7.80
N TYR A 27 -18.30 -8.54 9.00
CA TYR A 27 -17.03 -8.55 9.74
C TYR A 27 -17.09 -9.37 11.04
N VAL A 28 -18.25 -9.40 11.69
CA VAL A 28 -18.43 -9.96 13.02
C VAL A 28 -19.63 -10.90 13.03
N ASN A 29 -19.47 -12.08 13.61
CA ASN A 29 -20.60 -12.99 13.81
C ASN A 29 -21.50 -12.45 14.94
N LEU A 30 -22.59 -11.79 14.54
CA LEU A 30 -23.55 -11.16 15.44
C LEU A 30 -24.64 -12.14 15.87
N LYS A 31 -24.97 -12.16 17.17
CA LYS A 31 -26.10 -12.88 17.74
C LYS A 31 -27.12 -11.92 18.30
N ARG A 32 -28.39 -12.16 18.03
CA ARG A 32 -29.48 -11.32 18.57
C ARG A 32 -29.57 -11.41 20.09
N ALA A 33 -29.66 -10.24 20.73
CA ALA A 33 -29.79 -10.08 22.18
C ALA A 33 -30.87 -9.02 22.46
N GLY A 34 -32.13 -9.49 22.57
CA GLY A 34 -33.28 -8.59 22.67
C GLY A 34 -33.50 -7.75 21.41
N SER A 35 -33.48 -6.42 21.55
CA SER A 35 -33.58 -5.45 20.47
C SER A 35 -32.22 -5.18 19.78
N ASN A 36 -31.12 -5.66 20.35
CA ASN A 36 -29.76 -5.39 19.90
C ASN A 36 -29.08 -6.65 19.35
N PHE A 37 -27.83 -6.52 18.89
CA PHE A 37 -26.99 -7.63 18.47
C PHE A 37 -25.64 -7.58 19.19
N ASN A 38 -25.14 -8.74 19.63
CA ASN A 38 -23.86 -8.86 20.33
C ASN A 38 -22.90 -9.76 19.55
N GLY A 39 -21.61 -9.48 19.65
CA GLY A 39 -20.54 -10.28 19.06
C GLY A 39 -19.21 -10.06 19.77
N LEU A 40 -18.18 -10.77 19.31
CA LEU A 40 -16.81 -10.49 19.73
C LEU A 40 -16.30 -9.22 19.04
N CYS A 41 -15.62 -8.38 19.78
CA CYS A 41 -15.12 -7.11 19.25
C CYS A 41 -14.04 -7.33 18.19
N PRO A 42 -14.14 -6.69 17.01
CA PRO A 42 -13.10 -6.79 15.98
C PRO A 42 -11.88 -5.89 16.28
N PHE A 43 -11.95 -5.04 17.31
CA PHE A 43 -10.93 -4.03 17.61
C PHE A 43 -10.03 -4.39 18.79
N HIS A 44 -10.34 -5.44 19.54
CA HIS A 44 -9.48 -5.99 20.58
C HIS A 44 -9.76 -7.49 20.76
N SER A 45 -8.81 -8.21 21.34
CA SER A 45 -8.94 -9.64 21.58
C SER A 45 -9.76 -9.90 22.84
N GLU A 46 -10.84 -10.69 22.73
CA GLU A 46 -11.69 -11.09 23.86
C GLU A 46 -12.29 -12.48 23.63
N LYS A 47 -12.68 -13.13 24.74
CA LYS A 47 -13.36 -14.45 24.71
C LYS A 47 -14.85 -14.36 24.98
N THR A 48 -15.31 -13.30 25.61
CA THR A 48 -16.72 -13.02 25.96
C THR A 48 -17.20 -11.84 25.14
N PRO A 49 -18.38 -11.94 24.48
CA PRO A 49 -18.91 -10.86 23.67
C PRO A 49 -19.14 -9.58 24.47
N SER A 50 -18.45 -8.51 24.17
CA SER A 50 -18.67 -7.17 24.75
C SER A 50 -19.01 -6.11 23.69
N PHE A 51 -19.08 -6.51 22.43
CA PHE A 51 -19.42 -5.64 21.32
C PHE A 51 -20.92 -5.71 21.04
N THR A 52 -21.59 -4.56 21.08
CA THR A 52 -23.04 -4.43 20.89
C THR A 52 -23.36 -3.52 19.71
N VAL A 53 -24.26 -3.94 18.84
CA VAL A 53 -24.81 -3.15 17.74
C VAL A 53 -26.25 -2.79 18.08
N PHE A 54 -26.57 -1.50 17.91
CA PHE A 54 -27.87 -0.90 18.24
C PHE A 54 -28.61 -0.52 16.95
N PRO A 55 -29.53 -1.36 16.43
CA PRO A 55 -30.24 -1.06 15.18
C PRO A 55 -31.05 0.24 15.24
N ALA A 56 -31.68 0.52 16.38
CA ALA A 56 -32.53 1.70 16.53
C ALA A 56 -31.78 3.03 16.40
N SER A 57 -30.53 3.09 16.83
CA SER A 57 -29.67 4.29 16.73
C SER A 57 -28.64 4.19 15.63
N GLN A 58 -28.64 3.11 14.85
CA GLN A 58 -27.63 2.84 13.79
C GLN A 58 -26.20 3.07 14.29
N SER A 59 -25.88 2.49 15.46
CA SER A 59 -24.61 2.68 16.14
C SER A 59 -24.09 1.36 16.72
N PHE A 60 -22.81 1.34 17.10
CA PHE A 60 -22.20 0.24 17.84
C PHE A 60 -21.42 0.78 19.03
N TYR A 61 -21.23 -0.08 20.03
CA TYR A 61 -20.35 0.20 21.16
C TYR A 61 -19.76 -1.09 21.72
N CYS A 62 -18.47 -1.05 22.03
CA CYS A 62 -17.78 -2.14 22.73
C CYS A 62 -17.56 -1.77 24.20
N PHE A 63 -18.16 -2.52 25.11
CA PHE A 63 -18.02 -2.31 26.56
C PHE A 63 -16.66 -2.78 27.09
N GLY A 64 -15.86 -3.52 26.29
CA GLY A 64 -14.51 -3.95 26.66
C GLY A 64 -13.44 -2.89 26.39
N CYS A 65 -13.41 -2.34 25.17
CA CYS A 65 -12.35 -1.39 24.75
C CYS A 65 -12.84 0.05 24.54
N GLY A 66 -14.15 0.33 24.71
CA GLY A 66 -14.72 1.66 24.51
C GLY A 66 -14.86 2.10 23.04
N ALA A 67 -14.55 1.26 22.07
CA ALA A 67 -14.75 1.58 20.67
C ALA A 67 -16.24 1.72 20.36
N GLY A 68 -16.65 2.84 19.75
CA GLY A 68 -18.06 3.08 19.43
C GLY A 68 -18.19 4.12 18.31
N GLY A 69 -19.38 4.16 17.70
CA GLY A 69 -19.72 5.09 16.64
C GLY A 69 -20.79 4.58 15.68
N ASP A 70 -20.85 5.18 14.51
CA ASP A 70 -21.74 4.85 13.40
C ASP A 70 -21.08 3.95 12.34
N ALA A 71 -21.75 3.73 11.22
CA ALA A 71 -21.26 2.95 10.10
C ALA A 71 -19.92 3.49 9.54
N ILE A 72 -19.76 4.82 9.46
CA ILE A 72 -18.52 5.45 8.96
C ILE A 72 -17.38 5.15 9.94
N THR A 73 -17.61 5.38 11.22
CA THR A 73 -16.64 5.11 12.29
C THR A 73 -16.24 3.64 12.33
N PHE A 74 -17.19 2.72 12.10
CA PHE A 74 -16.90 1.30 12.03
C PHE A 74 -15.95 0.98 10.87
N ILE A 75 -16.22 1.46 9.66
CA ILE A 75 -15.35 1.24 8.49
C ILE A 75 -14.00 1.93 8.67
N MET A 76 -13.96 3.15 9.23
CA MET A 76 -12.69 3.81 9.56
C MET A 76 -11.81 2.92 10.43
N LYS A 77 -12.39 2.27 11.43
CA LYS A 77 -11.64 1.40 12.36
C LYS A 77 -11.33 0.02 11.77
N SER A 78 -12.29 -0.61 11.10
CA SER A 78 -12.14 -1.99 10.58
C SER A 78 -11.22 -2.07 9.37
N GLU A 79 -11.30 -1.08 8.47
CA GLU A 79 -10.47 -1.00 7.26
C GLU A 79 -9.26 -0.08 7.44
N ASN A 80 -9.16 0.57 8.61
CA ASN A 80 -8.16 1.57 8.93
C ASN A 80 -8.07 2.68 7.86
N LEU A 81 -9.21 3.28 7.58
CA LEU A 81 -9.39 4.34 6.60
C LEU A 81 -9.59 5.70 7.29
N GLU A 82 -9.17 6.77 6.63
CA GLU A 82 -9.58 8.12 6.99
C GLU A 82 -11.05 8.34 6.61
N TYR A 83 -11.66 9.42 7.12
CA TYR A 83 -13.10 9.70 6.97
C TYR A 83 -13.60 9.67 5.51
N ILE A 84 -12.90 10.36 4.59
CA ILE A 84 -13.31 10.43 3.18
C ILE A 84 -13.20 9.05 2.49
N PRO A 85 -12.10 8.29 2.57
CA PRO A 85 -12.02 6.92 2.06
C PRO A 85 -13.08 5.97 2.66
N ALA A 86 -13.41 6.11 3.94
CA ALA A 86 -14.46 5.32 4.56
C ALA A 86 -15.85 5.66 3.99
N LEU A 87 -16.11 6.93 3.74
CA LEU A 87 -17.34 7.39 3.11
C LEU A 87 -17.42 6.93 1.64
N GLU A 88 -16.32 6.96 0.89
CA GLU A 88 -16.23 6.40 -0.48
C GLU A 88 -16.54 4.89 -0.50
N PHE A 89 -16.02 4.15 0.48
CA PHE A 89 -16.29 2.72 0.65
C PHE A 89 -17.79 2.45 0.85
N LEU A 90 -18.42 3.18 1.76
CA LEU A 90 -19.85 3.05 2.04
C LEU A 90 -20.72 3.53 0.86
N ALA A 91 -20.32 4.59 0.16
CA ALA A 91 -20.98 5.06 -1.04
C ALA A 91 -20.96 4.00 -2.16
N ALA A 92 -19.80 3.39 -2.40
CA ALA A 92 -19.67 2.30 -3.37
C ALA A 92 -20.57 1.10 -3.03
N ARG A 93 -20.64 0.72 -1.75
CA ARG A 93 -21.53 -0.34 -1.25
C ARG A 93 -23.01 0.01 -1.46
N ALA A 94 -23.39 1.27 -1.29
CA ALA A 94 -24.75 1.77 -1.48
C ALA A 94 -25.10 2.04 -2.95
N GLY A 95 -24.17 1.89 -3.90
CA GLY A 95 -24.34 2.26 -5.30
C GLY A 95 -24.45 3.77 -5.55
N ILE A 96 -23.99 4.59 -4.60
CA ILE A 96 -24.00 6.06 -4.69
C ILE A 96 -22.70 6.53 -5.33
N ARG A 97 -22.80 7.40 -6.33
CA ARG A 97 -21.62 8.12 -6.87
C ARG A 97 -21.44 9.42 -6.09
N LEU A 98 -20.34 9.53 -5.35
CA LEU A 98 -19.97 10.79 -4.73
C LEU A 98 -19.50 11.77 -5.81
N SER A 99 -20.20 12.91 -5.94
CA SER A 99 -19.77 14.06 -6.73
C SER A 99 -19.24 15.12 -5.77
N PHE A 100 -17.97 15.42 -5.85
CA PHE A 100 -17.34 16.49 -5.08
C PHE A 100 -17.48 17.81 -5.86
N ASP A 101 -17.59 18.93 -5.15
CA ASP A 101 -17.66 20.28 -5.75
C ASP A 101 -16.48 20.51 -6.72
N ASN A 102 -16.70 21.39 -7.72
CA ASN A 102 -15.96 21.48 -8.99
C ASN A 102 -14.42 21.32 -8.95
N ASP A 103 -13.71 21.72 -7.92
CA ASP A 103 -12.26 21.52 -7.85
C ASP A 103 -11.88 20.21 -7.16
N ALA A 104 -12.59 19.80 -6.12
CA ALA A 104 -12.41 18.50 -5.48
C ALA A 104 -12.87 17.36 -6.40
N GLY A 105 -13.91 17.55 -7.18
CA GLY A 105 -14.37 16.63 -8.20
C GLY A 105 -13.37 16.41 -9.34
N LYS A 106 -12.69 17.46 -9.78
CA LYS A 106 -11.60 17.36 -10.77
C LYS A 106 -10.43 16.58 -10.22
N THR A 107 -10.03 16.84 -8.97
CA THR A 107 -8.93 16.13 -8.30
C THR A 107 -9.26 14.64 -8.08
N ALA A 108 -10.48 14.31 -7.65
CA ALA A 108 -10.93 12.93 -7.49
C ALA A 108 -11.03 12.19 -8.83
N SER A 109 -11.53 12.85 -9.88
CA SER A 109 -11.59 12.32 -11.24
C SER A 109 -10.18 12.06 -11.80
N GLU A 110 -9.25 13.00 -11.59
CA GLU A 110 -7.87 12.84 -12.02
C GLU A 110 -7.17 11.72 -11.25
N ARG A 111 -7.36 11.63 -9.94
CA ARG A 111 -6.86 10.53 -9.11
C ARG A 111 -7.37 9.19 -9.63
N LYS A 112 -8.68 9.06 -9.85
CA LYS A 112 -9.27 7.82 -10.40
C LYS A 112 -8.64 7.44 -11.74
N LYS A 113 -8.48 8.40 -12.64
CA LYS A 113 -7.86 8.18 -13.95
C LYS A 113 -6.42 7.68 -13.85
N VAL A 114 -5.63 8.25 -12.92
CA VAL A 114 -4.27 7.78 -12.63
C VAL A 114 -4.29 6.34 -12.09
N LEU A 115 -5.22 6.00 -11.20
CA LEU A 115 -5.36 4.63 -10.68
C LEU A 115 -5.71 3.64 -11.79
N ASP A 116 -6.65 3.98 -12.68
CA ASP A 116 -7.03 3.14 -13.82
C ASP A 116 -5.83 2.91 -14.77
N MET A 117 -5.05 3.95 -15.05
CA MET A 117 -3.82 3.86 -15.85
C MET A 117 -2.76 3.00 -15.17
N ASN A 118 -2.54 3.17 -13.88
CA ASN A 118 -1.58 2.37 -13.13
C ASN A 118 -1.97 0.89 -13.10
N LEU A 119 -3.25 0.58 -12.93
CA LEU A 119 -3.74 -0.80 -12.98
C LEU A 119 -3.52 -1.42 -14.37
N ALA A 120 -3.78 -0.68 -15.45
CA ALA A 120 -3.52 -1.14 -16.82
C ALA A 120 -2.01 -1.36 -17.06
N ALA A 121 -1.16 -0.43 -16.60
CA ALA A 121 0.30 -0.58 -16.68
C ALA A 121 0.82 -1.78 -15.86
N ALA A 122 0.28 -2.02 -14.66
CA ALA A 122 0.64 -3.18 -13.85
C ALA A 122 0.30 -4.50 -14.57
N LYS A 123 -0.87 -4.58 -15.21
CA LYS A 123 -1.26 -5.73 -16.02
C LYS A 123 -0.31 -5.94 -17.21
N TYR A 124 0.07 -4.86 -17.88
CA TYR A 124 1.04 -4.90 -18.99
C TYR A 124 2.40 -5.43 -18.51
N PHE A 125 2.98 -4.85 -17.47
CA PHE A 125 4.28 -5.28 -16.94
C PHE A 125 4.24 -6.73 -16.46
N ARG A 126 3.14 -7.14 -15.85
CA ARG A 126 2.96 -8.54 -15.44
C ARG A 126 2.87 -9.46 -16.65
N ALA A 127 2.11 -9.12 -17.68
CA ALA A 127 2.03 -9.90 -18.91
C ALA A 127 3.42 -10.02 -19.58
N CYS A 128 4.20 -8.94 -19.64
CA CYS A 128 5.56 -8.95 -20.14
C CYS A 128 6.48 -9.88 -19.33
N LEU A 129 6.36 -9.93 -17.99
CA LEU A 129 7.19 -10.80 -17.15
C LEU A 129 6.89 -12.29 -17.40
N PHE A 130 5.62 -12.63 -17.59
CA PHE A 130 5.19 -14.03 -17.79
C PHE A 130 5.21 -14.47 -19.26
N ASP A 131 5.52 -13.58 -20.20
CA ASP A 131 5.78 -13.95 -21.59
C ASP A 131 7.15 -14.62 -21.70
N SER A 132 7.19 -15.81 -22.27
CA SER A 132 8.41 -16.66 -22.35
C SER A 132 9.53 -16.06 -23.20
N ASN A 133 9.20 -15.14 -24.12
CA ASN A 133 10.18 -14.49 -24.99
C ASN A 133 10.62 -13.13 -24.43
N ILE A 134 9.64 -12.31 -24.00
CA ILE A 134 9.88 -10.94 -23.53
C ILE A 134 10.42 -10.96 -22.10
N GLY A 135 9.82 -11.76 -21.20
CA GLY A 135 10.08 -11.74 -19.77
C GLY A 135 11.18 -12.67 -19.30
N LYS A 136 11.81 -13.43 -20.18
CA LYS A 136 12.78 -14.46 -19.80
C LYS A 136 13.90 -13.94 -18.89
N SER A 137 14.53 -12.85 -19.24
CA SER A 137 15.60 -12.23 -18.44
C SER A 137 15.11 -11.79 -17.07
N GLY A 138 13.93 -11.16 -17.01
CA GLY A 138 13.30 -10.75 -15.75
C GLY A 138 12.93 -11.92 -14.86
N MET A 139 12.36 -12.98 -15.43
CA MET A 139 11.99 -14.18 -14.70
C MET A 139 13.23 -14.93 -14.21
N ASP A 140 14.25 -15.09 -15.04
CA ASP A 140 15.53 -15.71 -14.66
C ASP A 140 16.19 -14.95 -13.51
N TYR A 141 16.19 -13.61 -13.56
CA TYR A 141 16.67 -12.77 -12.47
C TYR A 141 15.91 -13.02 -11.16
N LEU A 142 14.59 -12.98 -11.18
CA LEU A 142 13.77 -13.17 -9.98
C LEU A 142 13.91 -14.58 -9.38
N VAL A 143 13.88 -15.61 -10.23
CA VAL A 143 13.89 -17.02 -9.76
C VAL A 143 15.31 -17.49 -9.43
N ARG A 144 16.30 -17.23 -10.31
CA ARG A 144 17.66 -17.79 -10.16
C ARG A 144 18.54 -16.94 -9.27
N GLU A 145 18.54 -15.61 -9.44
CA GLU A 145 19.42 -14.73 -8.66
C GLU A 145 18.77 -14.31 -7.34
N ARG A 146 17.46 -13.98 -7.37
CA ARG A 146 16.74 -13.53 -6.17
C ARG A 146 16.11 -14.66 -5.38
N LYS A 147 16.06 -15.89 -5.94
CA LYS A 147 15.52 -17.10 -5.29
C LYS A 147 14.04 -16.97 -4.90
N LEU A 148 13.27 -16.14 -5.62
CA LEU A 148 11.85 -15.97 -5.37
C LEU A 148 11.05 -17.10 -6.02
N SER A 149 10.06 -17.62 -5.29
CA SER A 149 9.07 -18.54 -5.86
C SER A 149 8.07 -17.77 -6.74
N GLU A 150 7.47 -18.47 -7.70
CA GLU A 150 6.42 -17.89 -8.54
C GLU A 150 5.22 -17.40 -7.72
N ALA A 151 4.92 -18.04 -6.59
CA ALA A 151 3.88 -17.61 -5.66
C ALA A 151 4.17 -16.22 -5.10
N VAL A 152 5.41 -15.96 -4.66
CA VAL A 152 5.85 -14.65 -4.16
C VAL A 152 5.82 -13.59 -5.27
N ILE A 153 6.30 -13.92 -6.47
CA ILE A 153 6.26 -13.04 -7.64
C ILE A 153 4.82 -12.61 -7.95
N LYS A 154 3.87 -13.56 -7.92
CA LYS A 154 2.45 -13.31 -8.14
C LYS A 154 1.81 -12.52 -7.00
N HIS A 155 2.16 -12.83 -5.75
CA HIS A 155 1.64 -12.16 -4.55
C HIS A 155 1.95 -10.65 -4.56
N PHE A 156 3.20 -10.29 -4.86
CA PHE A 156 3.62 -8.89 -4.96
C PHE A 156 3.23 -8.23 -6.28
N GLY A 157 2.67 -8.98 -7.24
CA GLY A 157 2.30 -8.47 -8.55
C GLY A 157 3.50 -7.98 -9.37
N LEU A 158 4.67 -8.61 -9.19
CA LEU A 158 5.89 -8.18 -9.89
C LEU A 158 5.71 -8.26 -11.40
N GLY A 159 6.38 -7.36 -12.11
CA GLY A 159 6.34 -7.25 -13.55
C GLY A 159 7.71 -7.01 -14.16
N PHE A 160 7.74 -6.91 -15.46
CA PHE A 160 8.93 -6.56 -16.24
C PHE A 160 8.59 -5.47 -17.25
N ALA A 161 9.37 -4.41 -17.24
CA ALA A 161 9.36 -3.38 -18.28
C ALA A 161 10.40 -3.79 -19.35
N PRO A 162 9.98 -4.15 -20.57
CA PRO A 162 10.91 -4.54 -21.63
C PRO A 162 11.90 -3.44 -21.99
N ASP A 163 13.00 -3.82 -22.63
CA ASP A 163 13.92 -2.86 -23.20
C ASP A 163 13.30 -2.26 -24.48
N GLY A 164 12.94 -1.00 -24.41
CA GLY A 164 12.28 -0.29 -25.50
C GLY A 164 11.70 1.04 -25.03
N PHE A 165 11.53 1.96 -25.97
CA PHE A 165 11.13 3.33 -25.64
C PHE A 165 9.63 3.56 -25.66
N ARG A 166 8.81 2.64 -26.15
CA ARG A 166 7.42 2.92 -26.48
C ARG A 166 6.45 1.75 -26.25
N GLY A 167 6.90 0.62 -25.74
CA GLY A 167 6.05 -0.56 -25.57
C GLY A 167 4.86 -0.30 -24.68
N LEU A 168 5.08 0.27 -23.48
CA LEU A 168 4.01 0.68 -22.58
C LEU A 168 3.19 1.82 -23.20
N THR A 169 3.84 2.86 -23.73
CA THR A 169 3.15 4.01 -24.34
C THR A 169 2.17 3.56 -25.42
N GLU A 170 2.58 2.69 -26.33
CA GLU A 170 1.73 2.19 -27.43
C GLU A 170 0.58 1.31 -26.90
N HIS A 171 0.86 0.43 -25.96
CA HIS A 171 -0.16 -0.36 -25.29
C HIS A 171 -1.21 0.54 -24.62
N MET A 172 -0.79 1.54 -23.85
CA MET A 172 -1.72 2.44 -23.17
C MET A 172 -2.54 3.29 -24.15
N LYS A 173 -1.93 3.70 -25.27
CA LYS A 173 -2.65 4.42 -26.35
C LYS A 173 -3.70 3.54 -27.02
N SER A 174 -3.45 2.25 -27.20
CA SER A 174 -4.45 1.31 -27.71
C SER A 174 -5.68 1.17 -26.80
N LEU A 175 -5.51 1.46 -25.51
CA LEU A 175 -6.58 1.54 -24.51
C LEU A 175 -7.28 2.91 -24.46
N GLY A 176 -6.87 3.86 -25.33
CA GLY A 176 -7.48 5.19 -25.42
C GLY A 176 -6.86 6.28 -24.56
N TYR A 177 -5.76 6.02 -23.84
CA TYR A 177 -5.06 7.04 -23.04
C TYR A 177 -4.19 7.94 -23.91
N LYS A 178 -4.10 9.23 -23.52
CA LYS A 178 -3.32 10.24 -24.23
C LYS A 178 -1.92 10.40 -23.64
N ASP A 179 -0.95 10.82 -24.44
CA ASP A 179 0.45 11.03 -24.03
C ASP A 179 0.55 11.93 -22.76
N ASP A 180 -0.18 13.05 -22.72
CA ASP A 180 -0.14 13.97 -21.57
C ASP A 180 -0.73 13.37 -20.28
N GLU A 181 -1.67 12.43 -20.39
CA GLU A 181 -2.23 11.70 -19.25
C GLU A 181 -1.21 10.70 -18.69
N LEU A 182 -0.51 9.98 -19.56
CA LEU A 182 0.54 9.04 -19.19
C LEU A 182 1.74 9.76 -18.54
N VAL A 183 2.06 10.97 -19.01
CA VAL A 183 3.08 11.82 -18.39
C VAL A 183 2.68 12.26 -16.99
N ARG A 184 1.42 12.69 -16.79
CA ARG A 184 0.91 13.04 -15.45
C ARG A 184 0.85 11.85 -14.49
N ALA A 185 0.63 10.64 -15.00
CA ALA A 185 0.69 9.41 -14.21
C ALA A 185 2.13 8.91 -13.95
N PHE A 186 3.15 9.60 -14.45
CA PHE A 186 4.56 9.17 -14.39
C PHE A 186 4.83 7.79 -15.02
N LEU A 187 4.05 7.41 -16.01
CA LEU A 187 4.29 6.19 -16.80
C LEU A 187 5.22 6.45 -17.97
N CYS A 188 5.14 7.64 -18.52
CA CYS A 188 5.91 8.09 -19.66
C CYS A 188 6.56 9.46 -19.42
N GLY A 189 7.69 9.71 -20.07
CA GLY A 189 8.28 11.05 -20.23
C GLY A 189 7.93 11.66 -21.58
N LYS A 190 8.22 12.96 -21.76
CA LYS A 190 8.08 13.67 -23.03
C LYS A 190 9.44 14.14 -23.51
N SER A 191 9.83 13.73 -24.70
CA SER A 191 11.09 14.12 -25.31
C SER A 191 11.07 15.61 -25.63
N GLN A 192 12.05 16.35 -25.14
CA GLN A 192 12.20 17.77 -25.45
C GLN A 192 12.52 18.02 -26.94
N LYS A 193 13.20 17.07 -27.61
CA LYS A 193 13.60 17.19 -29.02
C LYS A 193 12.45 16.90 -29.99
N THR A 194 11.62 15.90 -29.68
CA THR A 194 10.59 15.40 -30.62
C THR A 194 9.17 15.64 -30.15
N GLY A 195 8.97 16.05 -28.89
CA GLY A 195 7.64 16.18 -28.27
C GLY A 195 6.91 14.86 -28.04
N LYS A 196 7.48 13.71 -28.46
CA LYS A 196 6.84 12.39 -28.35
C LYS A 196 7.00 11.80 -26.94
N ALA A 197 6.00 11.06 -26.48
CA ALA A 197 6.08 10.30 -25.25
C ALA A 197 7.03 9.10 -25.38
N TYR A 198 7.72 8.76 -24.29
CA TYR A 198 8.59 7.59 -24.18
C TYR A 198 8.43 6.96 -22.80
N ASP A 199 8.62 5.63 -22.71
CA ASP A 199 8.46 4.87 -21.48
C ASP A 199 9.55 5.26 -20.46
N TYR A 200 9.15 5.61 -19.22
CA TYR A 200 10.10 5.89 -18.15
C TYR A 200 10.81 4.63 -17.68
N PHE A 201 10.07 3.54 -17.54
CA PHE A 201 10.60 2.28 -17.08
C PHE A 201 11.00 1.42 -18.28
N ARG A 202 12.26 1.04 -18.36
CA ARG A 202 12.84 0.22 -19.43
C ARG A 202 13.89 -0.72 -18.87
N ASN A 203 13.90 -1.96 -19.34
CA ASN A 203 14.78 -3.04 -18.87
C ASN A 203 14.84 -3.13 -17.35
N ARG A 204 13.66 -3.18 -16.69
CA ARG A 204 13.54 -3.17 -15.23
C ARG A 204 12.53 -4.19 -14.72
N ILE A 205 12.87 -4.80 -13.59
CA ILE A 205 11.86 -5.45 -12.74
C ILE A 205 10.98 -4.38 -12.14
N MET A 206 9.67 -4.56 -12.24
CA MET A 206 8.66 -3.62 -11.80
C MET A 206 8.01 -4.06 -10.50
N PHE A 207 7.95 -3.15 -9.55
CA PHE A 207 7.33 -3.32 -8.23
C PHE A 207 6.13 -2.39 -8.17
N PRO A 208 4.88 -2.89 -8.28
CA PRO A 208 3.72 -2.06 -8.06
C PRO A 208 3.65 -1.63 -6.59
N ILE A 209 3.46 -0.34 -6.37
CA ILE A 209 3.21 0.22 -5.04
C ILE A 209 1.70 0.25 -4.87
N ILE A 210 1.22 -0.49 -3.86
CA ILE A 210 -0.21 -0.73 -3.63
C ILE A 210 -0.60 -0.04 -2.32
N ASP A 211 -1.66 0.77 -2.35
CA ASP A 211 -2.21 1.40 -1.16
C ASP A 211 -2.99 0.39 -0.29
N THR A 212 -3.37 0.81 0.91
CA THR A 212 -4.12 -0.03 1.85
C THR A 212 -5.52 -0.41 1.36
N SER A 213 -6.03 0.25 0.33
CA SER A 213 -7.30 -0.08 -0.34
C SER A 213 -7.11 -1.06 -1.52
N GLY A 214 -5.89 -1.47 -1.83
CA GLY A 214 -5.59 -2.41 -2.91
C GLY A 214 -5.39 -1.77 -4.28
N ASN A 215 -5.33 -0.45 -4.38
CA ASN A 215 -5.09 0.26 -5.65
C ASN A 215 -3.60 0.32 -5.96
N VAL A 216 -3.22 0.12 -7.22
CA VAL A 216 -1.86 0.39 -7.70
C VAL A 216 -1.71 1.90 -7.86
N ILE A 217 -0.94 2.52 -6.97
CA ILE A 217 -0.79 3.99 -6.91
C ILE A 217 0.47 4.50 -7.60
N ALA A 218 1.49 3.66 -7.75
CA ALA A 218 2.79 4.00 -8.33
C ALA A 218 3.61 2.75 -8.65
N PHE A 219 4.84 2.95 -9.13
CA PHE A 219 5.79 1.89 -9.41
C PHE A 219 7.20 2.22 -8.92
N GLY A 220 7.91 1.19 -8.46
CA GLY A 220 9.35 1.13 -8.43
C GLY A 220 9.87 0.27 -9.58
N GLY A 221 11.03 0.61 -10.14
CA GLY A 221 11.67 -0.17 -11.19
C GLY A 221 13.15 -0.39 -10.89
N ARG A 222 13.64 -1.65 -10.86
CA ARG A 222 15.02 -2.01 -10.60
C ARG A 222 15.68 -2.58 -11.83
N VAL A 223 16.86 -2.09 -12.19
CA VAL A 223 17.69 -2.71 -13.24
C VAL A 223 18.21 -4.09 -12.78
N MET A 224 18.43 -4.98 -13.71
CA MET A 224 18.99 -6.31 -13.48
C MET A 224 20.52 -6.35 -13.63
N ASP A 225 21.08 -5.32 -14.20
CA ASP A 225 22.50 -5.09 -14.43
C ASP A 225 23.06 -3.94 -13.57
N ASP A 226 24.29 -3.49 -13.86
CA ASP A 226 24.95 -2.40 -13.15
C ASP A 226 24.59 -1.00 -13.69
N SER A 227 23.59 -0.89 -14.55
CA SER A 227 23.14 0.39 -15.10
C SER A 227 22.56 1.29 -14.00
N LYS A 228 22.66 2.61 -14.18
CA LYS A 228 22.21 3.60 -13.20
C LYS A 228 21.04 4.41 -13.76
N PRO A 229 20.10 4.83 -12.91
CA PRO A 229 20.01 4.55 -11.48
C PRO A 229 19.55 3.10 -11.23
N LYS A 230 20.10 2.46 -10.19
CA LYS A 230 19.74 1.09 -9.79
C LYS A 230 18.23 0.94 -9.54
N TYR A 231 17.64 1.90 -8.84
CA TYR A 231 16.19 2.02 -8.67
C TYR A 231 15.68 3.32 -9.27
N LEU A 232 14.54 3.23 -9.94
CA LEU A 232 13.75 4.36 -10.42
C LEU A 232 12.36 4.23 -9.83
N ASN A 233 11.92 5.25 -9.08
CA ASN A 233 10.59 5.28 -8.48
C ASN A 233 9.72 6.35 -9.14
N SER A 234 8.41 6.11 -9.24
CA SER A 234 7.46 7.14 -9.67
C SER A 234 7.64 8.41 -8.84
N SER A 235 7.50 9.55 -9.48
CA SER A 235 7.32 10.82 -8.78
C SER A 235 5.90 10.95 -8.24
N ASP A 236 5.66 11.97 -7.43
CA ASP A 236 4.33 12.30 -6.94
C ASP A 236 3.34 12.54 -8.07
N THR A 237 2.13 12.01 -7.91
CA THR A 237 1.02 12.15 -8.85
C THR A 237 -0.27 12.49 -8.09
N ALA A 238 -1.39 12.62 -8.79
CA ALA A 238 -2.70 12.77 -8.16
C ALA A 238 -3.09 11.56 -7.27
N ALA A 239 -2.54 10.36 -7.55
CA ALA A 239 -2.80 9.14 -6.79
C ALA A 239 -1.72 8.80 -5.76
N PHE A 240 -0.55 9.40 -5.82
CA PHE A 240 0.63 8.97 -5.08
C PHE A 240 1.44 10.13 -4.49
N LYS A 241 1.83 10.00 -3.24
CA LYS A 241 2.79 10.86 -2.53
C LYS A 241 3.81 9.98 -1.83
N LYS A 242 5.09 10.06 -2.21
CA LYS A 242 6.17 9.26 -1.59
C LYS A 242 6.21 9.40 -0.07
N SER A 243 6.04 10.63 0.41
CA SER A 243 6.09 10.96 1.84
C SER A 243 4.96 10.36 2.67
N LYS A 244 3.89 9.85 2.04
CA LYS A 244 2.67 9.37 2.69
C LYS A 244 2.37 7.90 2.41
N ASN A 245 3.30 7.17 1.79
CA ASN A 245 3.10 5.77 1.45
C ASN A 245 4.32 4.94 1.86
N LEU A 246 4.08 3.65 2.09
CA LEU A 246 5.09 2.65 2.44
C LEU A 246 4.87 1.42 1.56
N PHE A 247 5.96 0.82 1.09
CA PHE A 247 5.88 -0.42 0.32
C PHE A 247 5.43 -1.58 1.20
N ALA A 248 4.56 -2.42 0.69
CA ALA A 248 3.99 -3.61 1.31
C ALA A 248 3.13 -3.37 2.57
N LEU A 249 2.81 -2.12 2.93
CA LEU A 249 1.93 -1.84 4.06
C LEU A 249 0.52 -2.45 3.86
N ASN A 250 0.04 -2.55 2.63
CA ASN A 250 -1.21 -3.22 2.27
C ASN A 250 -1.25 -4.68 2.72
N PHE A 251 -0.11 -5.38 2.74
CA PHE A 251 0.03 -6.74 3.25
C PHE A 251 0.31 -6.74 4.76
N ALA A 252 1.32 -5.97 5.19
CA ALA A 252 1.83 -5.95 6.56
C ALA A 252 0.79 -5.52 7.59
N ARG A 253 -0.19 -4.69 7.24
CA ARG A 253 -1.21 -4.16 8.15
C ARG A 253 -2.02 -5.21 8.92
N ARG A 254 -2.08 -6.45 8.41
CA ARG A 254 -2.76 -7.58 9.06
C ARG A 254 -1.87 -8.39 9.98
N HIS A 255 -0.55 -8.16 9.95
CA HIS A 255 0.47 -8.96 10.62
C HIS A 255 1.37 -8.13 11.56
N CYS A 256 0.99 -6.88 11.86
CA CYS A 256 1.86 -5.91 12.54
C CYS A 256 1.38 -5.52 13.95
N SER A 257 0.41 -6.24 14.54
CA SER A 257 -0.12 -5.92 15.87
C SER A 257 0.97 -5.87 16.95
N GLU A 258 1.97 -6.74 16.87
CA GLU A 258 3.10 -6.76 17.80
C GLU A 258 4.20 -5.78 17.38
N GLN A 259 4.60 -5.81 16.13
CA GLN A 259 5.67 -4.97 15.59
C GLN A 259 5.65 -4.90 14.06
N LEU A 260 6.23 -3.84 13.50
CA LEU A 260 6.60 -3.72 12.08
C LEU A 260 8.10 -3.89 11.92
N ILE A 261 8.54 -4.45 10.79
CA ILE A 261 9.95 -4.46 10.37
C ILE A 261 10.09 -3.44 9.24
N LEU A 262 10.89 -2.40 9.46
CA LEU A 262 11.15 -1.34 8.50
C LEU A 262 12.48 -1.57 7.79
N CYS A 263 12.44 -1.84 6.49
CA CYS A 263 13.58 -2.06 5.60
C CYS A 263 13.87 -0.83 4.72
N GLU A 264 15.02 -0.82 4.06
CA GLU A 264 15.38 0.22 3.09
C GLU A 264 14.77 -0.05 1.71
N GLY A 265 14.75 -1.32 1.26
CA GLY A 265 14.46 -1.69 -0.11
C GLY A 265 13.32 -2.65 -0.32
N TYR A 266 12.82 -2.67 -1.55
CA TYR A 266 11.75 -3.58 -1.98
C TYR A 266 12.16 -5.04 -1.88
N MET A 267 13.42 -5.36 -2.22
CA MET A 267 13.90 -6.75 -2.23
C MET A 267 14.01 -7.32 -0.84
N ASP A 268 14.41 -6.50 0.16
CA ASP A 268 14.49 -6.92 1.55
C ASP A 268 13.12 -7.29 2.10
N VAL A 269 12.11 -6.44 1.83
CA VAL A 269 10.73 -6.72 2.19
C VAL A 269 10.22 -7.99 1.54
N ILE A 270 10.44 -8.16 0.24
CA ILE A 270 9.98 -9.35 -0.48
C ILE A 270 10.66 -10.62 0.04
N ALA A 271 11.98 -10.57 0.35
CA ALA A 271 12.71 -11.69 0.92
C ALA A 271 12.19 -12.04 2.33
N LEU A 272 11.90 -11.04 3.15
CA LEU A 272 11.32 -11.25 4.48
C LEU A 272 9.92 -11.84 4.41
N HIS A 273 9.04 -11.32 3.56
CA HIS A 273 7.70 -11.92 3.36
C HIS A 273 7.80 -13.36 2.86
N ALA A 274 8.71 -13.65 1.91
CA ALA A 274 8.95 -15.02 1.43
C ALA A 274 9.44 -15.96 2.54
N ALA A 275 10.12 -15.41 3.56
CA ALA A 275 10.60 -16.13 4.75
C ALA A 275 9.57 -16.18 5.90
N GLY A 276 8.35 -15.64 5.70
CA GLY A 276 7.25 -15.66 6.69
C GLY A 276 7.20 -14.46 7.63
N PHE A 277 7.97 -13.39 7.36
CA PHE A 277 7.91 -12.12 8.11
C PHE A 277 7.00 -11.12 7.37
N GLU A 278 5.70 -11.39 7.39
CA GLU A 278 4.68 -10.64 6.62
C GLU A 278 4.40 -9.24 7.18
N ASN A 279 5.04 -8.86 8.28
CA ASN A 279 5.01 -7.53 8.88
C ASN A 279 6.14 -6.60 8.39
N ALA A 280 6.89 -6.99 7.35
CA ALA A 280 7.94 -6.17 6.78
C ALA A 280 7.39 -5.13 5.79
N ILE A 281 7.95 -3.90 5.86
CA ILE A 281 7.63 -2.76 5.00
C ILE A 281 8.90 -2.01 4.61
N ALA A 282 8.83 -1.15 3.60
CA ALA A 282 9.95 -0.26 3.27
C ALA A 282 9.49 1.16 2.94
N THR A 283 10.44 2.12 3.06
CA THR A 283 10.30 3.44 2.45
C THR A 283 10.41 3.35 0.92
N LEU A 284 10.15 4.43 0.23
CA LEU A 284 10.03 4.45 -1.25
C LEU A 284 11.24 5.12 -1.92
N GLY A 285 12.45 4.74 -1.49
CA GLY A 285 13.70 5.28 -2.04
C GLY A 285 13.98 6.72 -1.60
N THR A 286 13.46 7.11 -0.44
CA THR A 286 13.71 8.38 0.23
C THR A 286 13.93 8.13 1.71
N ALA A 287 14.54 9.09 2.41
CA ALA A 287 14.59 9.03 3.87
C ALA A 287 13.18 8.95 4.46
N LEU A 288 13.06 8.31 5.62
CA LEU A 288 11.83 8.22 6.38
C LEU A 288 11.26 9.63 6.66
N THR A 289 9.95 9.79 6.51
CA THR A 289 9.25 11.04 6.75
C THR A 289 8.41 11.00 8.03
N ALA A 290 8.10 12.18 8.57
CA ALA A 290 7.21 12.30 9.73
C ALA A 290 5.80 11.75 9.45
N GLU A 291 5.29 11.89 8.21
CA GLU A 291 4.02 11.31 7.81
C GLU A 291 4.06 9.79 7.81
N GLN A 292 5.12 9.19 7.25
CA GLN A 292 5.30 7.73 7.24
C GLN A 292 5.41 7.18 8.67
N SER A 293 6.11 7.88 9.56
CA SER A 293 6.20 7.50 10.99
C SER A 293 4.83 7.52 11.67
N ARG A 294 4.03 8.56 11.43
CA ARG A 294 2.65 8.64 11.95
C ARG A 294 1.74 7.55 11.36
N ILE A 295 1.94 7.17 10.10
CA ILE A 295 1.20 6.06 9.50
C ILE A 295 1.55 4.76 10.24
N MET A 296 2.82 4.44 10.45
CA MET A 296 3.22 3.23 11.19
C MET A 296 2.67 3.21 12.61
N ALA A 297 2.65 4.35 13.31
CA ALA A 297 2.10 4.46 14.66
C ALA A 297 0.58 4.14 14.76
N LYS A 298 -0.16 4.18 13.64
CA LYS A 298 -1.57 3.74 13.60
C LYS A 298 -1.72 2.22 13.67
N TYR A 299 -0.69 1.46 13.27
CA TYR A 299 -0.75 0.01 13.10
C TYR A 299 -0.05 -0.75 14.21
N THR A 300 0.98 -0.16 14.83
CA THR A 300 1.79 -0.83 15.85
C THR A 300 2.31 0.16 16.89
N LYS A 301 2.81 -0.38 18.01
CA LYS A 301 3.53 0.38 19.03
C LYS A 301 5.04 0.19 18.97
N LYS A 302 5.52 -0.73 18.09
CA LYS A 302 6.92 -1.09 18.00
C LYS A 302 7.37 -1.26 16.54
N VAL A 303 8.53 -0.69 16.20
CA VAL A 303 9.18 -0.84 14.89
C VAL A 303 10.58 -1.41 15.09
N ILE A 304 10.89 -2.45 14.33
CA ILE A 304 12.25 -2.97 14.19
C ILE A 304 12.84 -2.37 12.92
N ILE A 305 13.87 -1.56 13.05
CA ILE A 305 14.58 -0.95 11.93
C ILE A 305 15.65 -1.92 11.44
N SER A 306 15.48 -2.43 10.22
CA SER A 306 16.39 -3.36 9.55
C SER A 306 16.95 -2.74 8.28
N TYR A 307 17.86 -1.81 8.46
CA TYR A 307 18.54 -1.07 7.39
C TYR A 307 19.87 -1.74 7.04
N ASP A 308 20.45 -1.32 5.90
CA ASP A 308 21.75 -1.83 5.46
C ASP A 308 22.83 -1.60 6.53
N SER A 309 23.74 -2.54 6.69
CA SER A 309 24.79 -2.51 7.74
C SER A 309 25.92 -1.52 7.44
N ASP A 310 25.84 -0.75 6.35
CA ASP A 310 26.82 0.27 5.99
C ASP A 310 26.64 1.57 6.82
N GLY A 311 27.63 2.47 6.72
CA GLY A 311 27.62 3.73 7.49
C GLY A 311 26.48 4.69 7.10
N ALA A 312 25.89 4.57 5.91
CA ALA A 312 24.74 5.37 5.48
C ALA A 312 23.45 4.82 6.11
N GLY A 313 23.26 3.49 6.08
CA GLY A 313 22.14 2.81 6.72
C GLY A 313 22.12 3.02 8.24
N GLN A 314 23.29 2.96 8.90
CA GLN A 314 23.38 3.23 10.35
C GLN A 314 22.90 4.66 10.69
N LYS A 315 23.37 5.69 9.97
CA LYS A 315 22.92 7.07 10.17
C LYS A 315 21.43 7.27 9.86
N ALA A 316 20.89 6.51 8.92
CA ALA A 316 19.46 6.53 8.59
C ALA A 316 18.65 5.88 9.72
N ALA A 317 19.13 4.77 10.29
CA ALA A 317 18.52 4.08 11.44
C ALA A 317 18.47 4.97 12.70
N ASP A 318 19.56 5.68 13.01
CA ASP A 318 19.62 6.60 14.15
C ASP A 318 18.59 7.72 14.01
N ARG A 319 18.50 8.35 12.82
CA ARG A 319 17.48 9.38 12.52
C ARG A 319 16.05 8.85 12.58
N ALA A 320 15.82 7.63 12.12
CA ALA A 320 14.52 6.98 12.21
C ALA A 320 14.11 6.74 13.67
N THR A 321 15.06 6.29 14.50
CA THR A 321 14.85 6.06 15.95
C THR A 321 14.44 7.36 16.66
N GLU A 322 15.14 8.47 16.39
CA GLU A 322 14.79 9.78 16.94
C GLU A 322 13.37 10.21 16.50
N MET A 323 13.05 10.03 15.22
CA MET A 323 11.73 10.38 14.67
C MET A 323 10.61 9.58 15.33
N PHE A 324 10.80 8.28 15.57
CA PHE A 324 9.83 7.43 16.25
C PHE A 324 9.68 7.80 17.73
N SER A 325 10.76 8.09 18.41
CA SER A 325 10.75 8.55 19.81
C SER A 325 9.89 9.80 19.99
N ASN A 326 9.99 10.77 19.07
CA ASN A 326 9.24 12.02 19.10
C ASN A 326 7.70 11.84 19.00
N ILE A 327 7.23 10.67 18.56
CA ILE A 327 5.79 10.35 18.46
C ILE A 327 5.37 9.21 19.41
N GLY A 328 6.25 8.79 20.34
CA GLY A 328 5.97 7.74 21.30
C GLY A 328 5.89 6.34 20.72
N LEU A 329 6.54 6.08 19.58
CA LEU A 329 6.63 4.77 18.95
C LEU A 329 7.96 4.11 19.34
N GLU A 330 7.91 2.92 19.95
CA GLU A 330 9.12 2.18 20.32
C GLU A 330 9.87 1.76 19.06
N ALA A 331 11.18 2.02 19.01
CA ALA A 331 12.04 1.61 17.91
C ALA A 331 13.25 0.82 18.42
N LYS A 332 13.57 -0.26 17.71
CA LYS A 332 14.80 -1.04 17.93
C LYS A 332 15.53 -1.21 16.60
N ILE A 333 16.84 -1.09 16.62
CA ILE A 333 17.69 -1.33 15.47
C ILE A 333 18.11 -2.79 15.49
N LEU A 334 17.80 -3.51 14.41
CA LEU A 334 18.31 -4.86 14.17
C LEU A 334 19.69 -4.75 13.52
N LYS A 335 20.70 -5.28 14.22
CA LYS A 335 22.05 -5.42 13.65
C LYS A 335 22.14 -6.76 12.92
N ILE A 336 22.37 -6.69 11.62
CA ILE A 336 22.59 -7.87 10.78
C ILE A 336 24.09 -8.16 10.76
N GLU A 337 24.47 -9.34 11.28
CA GLU A 337 25.84 -9.82 11.28
C GLU A 337 26.05 -10.87 10.19
N GLY A 338 27.17 -10.83 9.47
CA GLY A 338 27.49 -11.77 8.40
C GLY A 338 26.79 -11.56 7.07
N ALA A 339 25.92 -10.56 6.95
CA ALA A 339 25.27 -10.12 5.71
C ALA A 339 25.12 -8.58 5.71
N LYS A 340 24.94 -8.01 4.52
CA LYS A 340 24.80 -6.56 4.40
C LYS A 340 23.36 -6.06 4.56
N ASP A 341 22.38 -6.89 4.20
CA ASP A 341 20.97 -6.58 4.18
C ASP A 341 20.12 -7.82 4.50
N PRO A 342 18.81 -7.68 4.81
CA PRO A 342 17.92 -8.80 5.08
C PRO A 342 17.81 -9.83 3.96
N ASP A 343 17.82 -9.41 2.69
CA ASP A 343 17.76 -10.31 1.53
C ASP A 343 18.97 -11.26 1.51
N GLU A 344 20.16 -10.72 1.73
CA GLU A 344 21.39 -11.53 1.81
C GLU A 344 21.40 -12.43 3.05
N PHE A 345 20.93 -11.94 4.20
CA PHE A 345 20.87 -12.70 5.44
C PHE A 345 19.97 -13.94 5.30
N ILE A 346 18.76 -13.75 4.82
CA ILE A 346 17.82 -14.86 4.62
C ILE A 346 18.39 -15.92 3.65
N LYS A 347 19.08 -15.49 2.60
CA LYS A 347 19.72 -16.42 1.64
C LYS A 347 20.87 -17.23 2.22
N LYS A 348 21.61 -16.66 3.17
CA LYS A 348 22.79 -17.29 3.78
C LYS A 348 22.43 -18.16 4.98
N PHE A 349 21.58 -17.66 5.85
CA PHE A 349 21.36 -18.25 7.17
C PHE A 349 19.92 -18.79 7.36
N GLY A 350 18.99 -18.39 6.50
CA GLY A 350 17.59 -18.85 6.56
C GLY A 350 16.72 -18.04 7.52
N ALA A 351 15.42 -18.41 7.53
CA ALA A 351 14.38 -17.70 8.28
C ALA A 351 14.48 -17.94 9.79
N GLU A 352 14.92 -19.11 10.23
CA GLU A 352 15.00 -19.44 11.66
C GLU A 352 16.06 -18.61 12.39
N GLU A 353 17.18 -18.33 11.74
CA GLU A 353 18.24 -17.51 12.31
C GLU A 353 17.88 -16.01 12.34
N PHE A 354 16.96 -15.58 11.46
CA PHE A 354 16.44 -14.21 11.48
C PHE A 354 15.38 -13.99 12.57
N ARG A 355 14.76 -15.05 13.08
CA ARG A 355 13.68 -15.01 14.08
C ARG A 355 14.18 -14.74 15.49
#